data_ae39c35abef9cf2d0fb5d83d331beef3
#
_entry.id   ae39c35abef9cf2d0fb5d83d331beef3
#
_cell.length_a   1.000
_cell.length_b   1.000
_cell.length_c   1.000
_cell.angle_alpha   90.00
_cell.angle_beta   90.00
_cell.angle_gamma   90.00
#
_symmetry.space_group_name_H-M   'P 1'
#
loop_
_entity.id
_entity.type
_entity.pdbx_description
1 polymer ?
#
loop_
_entity_poly.entity_id
_entity_poly.type
_entity_poly.pdbx_seq_one_letter_code
_entity_poly.pdbx_strand_id
1 'polypeptide(L)'
;VAVAAGGRVSLFDQSLPTPVTAFALKHLNADGAVMVTASHNPPKDNGYKVYLGGRAVTDSGQGAQIVPPFDAEIFEAIQAVESVSAVPRAESGWDMIGEDVVEAYLDQVVSLVPAGSKDLKIVLTSMHGVGGETARKALNRAGFTDVHVVEEQHSPDPDFPTVTFPNPEEPGALDLSYELARKIDADLILANDPDADRMSAAIPDPRGKDGWRQMSGDEVGSLLGEKVAREHDGDANAALANSIVSSRLLSKIAEEHGVSYRATLTGFKWISRVPGIVYGYEEALGYCVDPNYVRDKDGISACLKLATMAAERKAEGSTMAEELDDLARRHGLYATAPLSIRVSDLSLIPKGMENLRSGSLK
;
A
#
# COMPACT_ATOMS: atom_id res chain seq x y z
N VAL A 1 -22.30 -1.80 -18.24
CA VAL A 1 -23.16 -0.87 -17.49
C VAL A 1 -22.78 0.57 -17.80
N ALA A 2 -21.56 1.01 -17.48
CA ALA A 2 -21.16 2.42 -17.69
C ALA A 2 -21.29 2.88 -19.15
N VAL A 3 -20.91 2.03 -20.14
CA VAL A 3 -21.13 2.30 -21.58
C VAL A 3 -22.62 2.44 -21.89
N ALA A 4 -23.46 1.53 -21.37
CA ALA A 4 -24.91 1.59 -21.58
C ALA A 4 -25.55 2.85 -20.95
N ALA A 5 -24.90 3.46 -19.96
CA ALA A 5 -25.27 4.73 -19.37
C ALA A 5 -24.68 5.96 -20.10
N GLY A 6 -24.02 5.76 -21.26
CA GLY A 6 -23.43 6.82 -22.08
C GLY A 6 -22.01 7.22 -21.67
N GLY A 7 -21.39 6.49 -20.75
CA GLY A 7 -20.00 6.71 -20.35
C GLY A 7 -19.00 6.18 -21.38
N ARG A 8 -17.87 6.88 -21.51
CA ARG A 8 -16.69 6.33 -22.20
C ARG A 8 -15.89 5.50 -21.20
N VAL A 9 -15.56 4.26 -21.55
CA VAL A 9 -14.96 3.30 -20.65
C VAL A 9 -13.65 2.77 -21.23
N SER A 10 -12.61 2.78 -20.39
CA SER A 10 -11.36 2.06 -20.64
C SER A 10 -11.30 0.86 -19.70
N LEU A 11 -11.00 -0.32 -20.22
CA LEU A 11 -10.94 -1.56 -19.48
C LEU A 11 -9.57 -2.19 -19.63
N PHE A 12 -8.94 -2.58 -18.53
CA PHE A 12 -7.71 -3.35 -18.61
C PHE A 12 -7.97 -4.74 -19.19
N ASP A 13 -7.06 -5.21 -20.05
CA ASP A 13 -7.10 -6.51 -20.70
C ASP A 13 -6.63 -7.67 -19.79
N GLN A 14 -6.10 -7.34 -18.63
CA GLN A 14 -5.58 -8.30 -17.66
C GLN A 14 -5.81 -7.81 -16.21
N SER A 15 -5.66 -8.72 -15.25
CA SER A 15 -5.68 -8.39 -13.83
C SER A 15 -4.38 -7.71 -13.44
N LEU A 16 -4.49 -6.49 -12.88
CA LEU A 16 -3.34 -5.65 -12.53
C LEU A 16 -3.41 -5.20 -11.07
N PRO A 17 -2.28 -4.77 -10.50
CA PRO A 17 -2.23 -4.17 -9.16
C PRO A 17 -3.16 -2.96 -9.00
N THR A 18 -3.73 -2.80 -7.80
CA THR A 18 -4.56 -1.64 -7.44
C THR A 18 -3.88 -0.30 -7.73
N PRO A 19 -2.58 -0.08 -7.40
CA PRO A 19 -1.92 1.19 -7.70
C PRO A 19 -1.86 1.52 -9.20
N VAL A 20 -1.82 0.52 -10.09
CA VAL A 20 -1.89 0.77 -11.54
C VAL A 20 -3.25 1.38 -11.94
N THR A 21 -4.35 0.93 -11.31
CA THR A 21 -5.68 1.50 -11.54
C THR A 21 -5.77 2.94 -11.01
N ALA A 22 -5.23 3.21 -9.81
CA ALA A 22 -5.19 4.56 -9.27
C ALA A 22 -4.30 5.51 -10.11
N PHE A 23 -3.17 5.01 -10.62
CA PHE A 23 -2.32 5.72 -11.56
C PHE A 23 -3.06 6.02 -12.88
N ALA A 24 -3.71 5.02 -13.47
CA ALA A 24 -4.42 5.15 -14.73
C ALA A 24 -5.51 6.21 -14.68
N LEU A 25 -6.23 6.35 -13.58
CA LEU A 25 -7.23 7.40 -13.38
C LEU A 25 -6.64 8.79 -13.67
N LYS A 26 -5.48 9.09 -13.13
CA LYS A 26 -4.80 10.38 -13.33
C LYS A 26 -4.12 10.46 -14.70
N HIS A 27 -3.42 9.42 -15.11
CA HIS A 27 -2.70 9.36 -16.37
C HIS A 27 -3.63 9.57 -17.58
N LEU A 28 -4.80 8.96 -17.55
CA LEU A 28 -5.81 9.08 -18.60
C LEU A 28 -6.79 10.26 -18.39
N ASN A 29 -6.61 11.04 -17.32
CA ASN A 29 -7.52 12.12 -16.92
C ASN A 29 -8.99 11.65 -16.89
N ALA A 30 -9.24 10.48 -16.32
CA ALA A 30 -10.57 9.90 -16.23
C ALA A 30 -11.37 10.52 -15.06
N ASP A 31 -12.70 10.56 -15.18
CA ASP A 31 -13.60 11.11 -14.15
C ASP A 31 -13.80 10.14 -12.97
N GLY A 32 -13.55 8.85 -13.19
CA GLY A 32 -13.62 7.83 -12.14
C GLY A 32 -12.94 6.54 -12.56
N ALA A 33 -12.59 5.71 -11.58
CA ALA A 33 -12.10 4.36 -11.78
C ALA A 33 -12.68 3.40 -10.75
N VAL A 34 -12.80 2.15 -11.13
CA VAL A 34 -13.24 1.06 -10.25
C VAL A 34 -12.22 -0.06 -10.33
N MET A 35 -11.68 -0.44 -9.18
CA MET A 35 -10.84 -1.61 -9.02
C MET A 35 -11.63 -2.70 -8.30
N VAL A 36 -11.81 -3.86 -8.95
CA VAL A 36 -12.48 -5.02 -8.35
C VAL A 36 -11.44 -5.81 -7.58
N THR A 37 -11.51 -5.78 -6.26
CA THR A 37 -10.58 -6.47 -5.37
C THR A 37 -11.16 -6.63 -3.98
N ALA A 38 -10.87 -7.74 -3.33
CA ALA A 38 -11.07 -7.91 -1.88
C ALA A 38 -9.79 -7.64 -1.07
N SER A 39 -8.73 -7.09 -1.73
CA SER A 39 -7.42 -6.83 -1.12
C SER A 39 -6.84 -8.10 -0.49
N HIS A 40 -6.45 -8.06 0.78
CA HIS A 40 -5.90 -9.18 1.56
C HIS A 40 -6.96 -9.99 2.31
N ASN A 41 -8.24 -9.83 2.00
CA ASN A 41 -9.32 -10.59 2.63
C ASN A 41 -9.34 -12.05 2.16
N PRO A 42 -10.01 -12.96 2.92
CA PRO A 42 -10.14 -14.36 2.52
C PRO A 42 -10.74 -14.55 1.13
N PRO A 43 -10.47 -15.70 0.45
CA PRO A 43 -10.93 -15.97 -0.93
C PRO A 43 -12.44 -15.85 -1.16
N LYS A 44 -13.23 -15.98 -0.10
CA LYS A 44 -14.71 -15.90 -0.15
C LYS A 44 -15.23 -14.48 -0.20
N ASP A 45 -14.38 -13.51 0.13
CA ASP A 45 -14.77 -12.11 0.17
C ASP A 45 -14.71 -11.51 -1.22
N ASN A 46 -15.59 -10.55 -1.45
CA ASN A 46 -15.66 -9.78 -2.67
C ASN A 46 -15.65 -8.29 -2.34
N GLY A 47 -15.16 -7.46 -3.25
CA GLY A 47 -15.13 -6.03 -3.02
C GLY A 47 -14.73 -5.22 -4.24
N TYR A 48 -14.80 -3.91 -4.09
CA TYR A 48 -14.29 -2.99 -5.08
C TYR A 48 -13.92 -1.65 -4.42
N LYS A 49 -12.95 -0.98 -5.02
CA LYS A 49 -12.53 0.37 -4.65
C LYS A 49 -12.99 1.32 -5.75
N VAL A 50 -13.58 2.46 -5.35
CA VAL A 50 -14.06 3.51 -6.28
C VAL A 50 -13.21 4.75 -6.08
N TYR A 51 -12.69 5.27 -7.16
CA TYR A 51 -11.88 6.49 -7.21
C TYR A 51 -12.60 7.54 -8.05
N LEU A 52 -12.48 8.80 -7.65
CA LEU A 52 -12.99 9.93 -8.44
C LEU A 52 -11.86 10.89 -8.78
N GLY A 53 -11.91 11.41 -10.01
CA GLY A 53 -10.91 12.33 -10.55
C GLY A 53 -11.48 13.19 -11.66
N GLY A 54 -10.61 13.65 -12.55
CA GLY A 54 -11.01 14.42 -13.71
C GLY A 54 -11.88 15.61 -13.36
N ARG A 55 -13.12 15.62 -13.88
CA ARG A 55 -14.13 16.66 -13.67
C ARG A 55 -15.01 16.41 -12.45
N ALA A 56 -15.05 15.16 -11.94
CA ALA A 56 -15.92 14.79 -10.82
C ALA A 56 -15.42 15.37 -9.48
N VAL A 57 -14.10 15.44 -9.29
CA VAL A 57 -13.44 16.00 -8.10
C VAL A 57 -12.26 16.86 -8.52
N THR A 58 -12.25 18.13 -8.08
CA THR A 58 -11.24 19.12 -8.45
C THR A 58 -10.42 19.65 -7.26
N ASP A 59 -10.70 19.15 -6.06
CA ASP A 59 -9.97 19.49 -4.84
C ASP A 59 -8.84 18.48 -4.53
N SER A 60 -8.32 18.51 -3.30
CA SER A 60 -7.29 17.58 -2.82
C SER A 60 -7.71 16.11 -2.83
N GLY A 61 -8.98 15.81 -3.07
CA GLY A 61 -9.49 14.44 -3.23
C GLY A 61 -9.41 13.88 -4.63
N GLN A 62 -8.97 14.67 -5.62
CA GLN A 62 -8.84 14.19 -7.00
C GLN A 62 -7.85 13.03 -7.08
N GLY A 63 -8.32 11.89 -7.59
CA GLY A 63 -7.54 10.65 -7.69
C GLY A 63 -7.61 9.74 -6.46
N ALA A 64 -8.25 10.17 -5.38
CA ALA A 64 -8.43 9.39 -4.16
C ALA A 64 -9.72 8.57 -4.17
N GLN A 65 -9.81 7.58 -3.28
CA GLN A 65 -11.03 6.83 -3.03
C GLN A 65 -12.16 7.75 -2.53
N ILE A 66 -13.40 7.35 -2.84
CA ILE A 66 -14.61 8.09 -2.45
C ILE A 66 -14.73 8.29 -0.94
N VAL A 67 -15.33 9.41 -0.57
CA VAL A 67 -15.73 9.76 0.80
C VAL A 67 -17.14 10.37 0.76
N PRO A 68 -17.83 10.56 1.89
CA PRO A 68 -19.08 11.31 1.91
C PRO A 68 -18.98 12.65 1.16
N PRO A 69 -20.02 13.04 0.39
CA PRO A 69 -21.31 12.36 0.25
C PRO A 69 -21.38 11.25 -0.80
N PHE A 70 -20.34 11.07 -1.64
CA PHE A 70 -20.36 10.18 -2.81
C PHE A 70 -20.67 8.72 -2.48
N ASP A 71 -20.15 8.20 -1.36
CA ASP A 71 -20.42 6.83 -0.91
C ASP A 71 -21.90 6.64 -0.58
N ALA A 72 -22.53 7.61 0.09
CA ALA A 72 -23.97 7.58 0.40
C ALA A 72 -24.81 7.69 -0.87
N GLU A 73 -24.50 8.62 -1.77
CA GLU A 73 -25.22 8.83 -3.04
C GLU A 73 -25.15 7.56 -3.94
N ILE A 74 -23.98 6.92 -4.02
CA ILE A 74 -23.83 5.67 -4.76
C ILE A 74 -24.63 4.56 -4.08
N PHE A 75 -24.59 4.45 -2.75
CA PHE A 75 -25.38 3.47 -2.01
C PHE A 75 -26.88 3.65 -2.24
N GLU A 76 -27.40 4.87 -2.18
CA GLU A 76 -28.80 5.16 -2.48
C GLU A 76 -29.18 4.77 -3.92
N ALA A 77 -28.31 5.07 -4.89
CA ALA A 77 -28.52 4.66 -6.28
C ALA A 77 -28.56 3.13 -6.43
N ILE A 78 -27.70 2.39 -5.70
CA ILE A 78 -27.69 0.93 -5.68
C ILE A 78 -29.00 0.40 -5.08
N GLN A 79 -29.49 0.98 -3.97
CA GLN A 79 -30.74 0.56 -3.34
C GLN A 79 -31.98 0.83 -4.22
N ALA A 80 -31.91 1.83 -5.09
CA ALA A 80 -32.99 2.12 -6.05
C ALA A 80 -33.07 1.13 -7.23
N VAL A 81 -32.09 0.24 -7.38
CA VAL A 81 -32.08 -0.80 -8.44
C VAL A 81 -33.04 -1.94 -8.01
N GLU A 82 -34.17 -2.07 -8.69
CA GLU A 82 -35.16 -3.12 -8.42
C GLU A 82 -34.62 -4.54 -8.67
N SER A 83 -33.81 -4.70 -9.71
CA SER A 83 -33.20 -5.99 -10.06
C SER A 83 -31.91 -5.80 -10.82
N VAL A 84 -30.87 -6.57 -10.47
CA VAL A 84 -29.60 -6.60 -11.19
C VAL A 84 -29.77 -6.97 -12.67
N SER A 85 -30.76 -7.78 -13.00
CA SER A 85 -31.07 -8.16 -14.40
C SER A 85 -31.69 -7.01 -15.21
N ALA A 86 -32.28 -6.02 -14.56
CA ALA A 86 -32.84 -4.83 -15.22
C ALA A 86 -31.78 -3.76 -15.52
N VAL A 87 -30.58 -3.88 -14.97
CA VAL A 87 -29.50 -2.90 -15.22
C VAL A 87 -29.02 -3.04 -16.67
N PRO A 88 -29.11 -1.98 -17.50
CA PRO A 88 -28.68 -2.02 -18.89
C PRO A 88 -27.20 -2.38 -19.01
N ARG A 89 -26.86 -3.26 -19.94
CA ARG A 89 -25.49 -3.68 -20.22
C ARG A 89 -25.22 -3.52 -21.71
N ALA A 90 -24.11 -2.88 -22.05
CA ALA A 90 -23.61 -2.87 -23.41
C ALA A 90 -22.81 -4.16 -23.67
N GLU A 91 -22.84 -4.63 -24.90
CA GLU A 91 -22.06 -5.79 -25.36
C GLU A 91 -20.69 -5.38 -25.92
N SER A 92 -20.49 -4.09 -26.19
CA SER A 92 -19.27 -3.50 -26.75
C SER A 92 -19.23 -1.98 -26.46
N GLY A 93 -18.19 -1.30 -26.94
CA GLY A 93 -18.09 0.16 -26.86
C GLY A 93 -17.19 0.65 -25.72
N TRP A 94 -16.30 -0.19 -25.23
CA TRP A 94 -15.20 0.19 -24.36
C TRP A 94 -13.87 0.07 -25.10
N ASP A 95 -12.90 0.87 -24.70
CA ASP A 95 -11.53 0.80 -25.20
C ASP A 95 -10.73 -0.17 -24.30
N MET A 96 -9.97 -1.09 -24.90
CA MET A 96 -9.01 -1.90 -24.15
C MET A 96 -7.75 -1.09 -23.91
N ILE A 97 -7.27 -1.10 -22.69
CA ILE A 97 -6.00 -0.50 -22.27
C ILE A 97 -5.16 -1.58 -21.58
N GLY A 98 -3.85 -1.45 -21.61
CA GLY A 98 -2.99 -2.50 -21.07
C GLY A 98 -1.56 -2.04 -20.91
N GLU A 99 -0.67 -2.61 -21.71
CA GLU A 99 0.77 -2.52 -21.52
C GLU A 99 1.31 -1.07 -21.53
N ASP A 100 0.75 -0.18 -22.33
CA ASP A 100 1.14 1.23 -22.39
C ASP A 100 0.94 1.97 -21.06
N VAL A 101 -0.16 1.70 -20.38
CA VAL A 101 -0.43 2.27 -19.04
C VAL A 101 0.47 1.65 -17.98
N VAL A 102 0.72 0.33 -18.06
CA VAL A 102 1.63 -0.37 -17.16
C VAL A 102 3.06 0.15 -17.33
N GLU A 103 3.51 0.33 -18.57
CA GLU A 103 4.82 0.89 -18.88
C GLU A 103 4.98 2.32 -18.32
N ALA A 104 3.97 3.18 -18.52
CA ALA A 104 3.98 4.53 -17.96
C ALA A 104 4.02 4.52 -16.42
N TYR A 105 3.30 3.60 -15.78
CA TYR A 105 3.36 3.41 -14.33
C TYR A 105 4.75 2.95 -13.89
N LEU A 106 5.35 1.97 -14.58
CA LEU A 106 6.69 1.47 -14.28
C LEU A 106 7.74 2.58 -14.42
N ASP A 107 7.66 3.37 -15.48
CA ASP A 107 8.56 4.51 -15.69
C ASP A 107 8.43 5.53 -14.54
N GLN A 108 7.19 5.80 -14.10
CA GLN A 108 6.96 6.72 -12.98
C GLN A 108 7.55 6.20 -11.67
N VAL A 109 7.27 4.94 -11.29
CA VAL A 109 7.78 4.42 -10.00
C VAL A 109 9.30 4.26 -10.00
N VAL A 110 9.90 3.94 -11.14
CA VAL A 110 11.35 3.86 -11.29
C VAL A 110 12.00 5.26 -11.17
N SER A 111 11.32 6.31 -11.60
CA SER A 111 11.82 7.69 -11.48
C SER A 111 12.03 8.15 -10.03
N LEU A 112 11.37 7.47 -9.08
CA LEU A 112 11.53 7.73 -7.64
C LEU A 112 12.85 7.20 -7.05
N VAL A 113 13.59 6.41 -7.83
CA VAL A 113 14.81 5.75 -7.38
C VAL A 113 16.02 6.54 -7.80
N PRO A 114 16.76 7.16 -6.88
CA PRO A 114 17.96 7.94 -7.20
C PRO A 114 19.09 7.04 -7.71
N ALA A 115 20.07 7.68 -8.35
CA ALA A 115 21.33 7.02 -8.64
C ALA A 115 22.02 6.59 -7.33
N GLY A 116 22.68 5.43 -7.35
CA GLY A 116 23.37 4.89 -6.16
C GLY A 116 23.52 3.38 -6.24
N SER A 117 23.96 2.76 -5.14
CA SER A 117 24.12 1.32 -5.05
C SER A 117 22.79 0.61 -5.28
N LYS A 118 22.84 -0.50 -5.98
CA LYS A 118 21.75 -1.47 -6.20
C LYS A 118 22.20 -2.88 -5.83
N ASP A 119 23.35 -2.99 -5.14
CA ASP A 119 23.88 -4.27 -4.66
C ASP A 119 23.07 -4.75 -3.47
N LEU A 120 21.96 -5.41 -3.77
CA LEU A 120 21.03 -5.94 -2.79
C LEU A 120 20.41 -7.24 -3.33
N LYS A 121 20.51 -8.31 -2.55
CA LYS A 121 19.86 -9.58 -2.84
C LYS A 121 18.47 -9.61 -2.20
N ILE A 122 17.43 -9.62 -3.00
CA ILE A 122 16.05 -9.45 -2.57
C ILE A 122 15.27 -10.74 -2.77
N VAL A 123 14.53 -11.17 -1.75
CA VAL A 123 13.43 -12.13 -1.90
C VAL A 123 12.13 -11.35 -2.06
N LEU A 124 11.36 -11.70 -3.09
CA LEU A 124 10.07 -11.07 -3.41
C LEU A 124 8.95 -12.11 -3.40
N THR A 125 7.87 -11.82 -2.68
CA THR A 125 6.62 -12.58 -2.79
C THR A 125 5.43 -11.66 -3.08
N SER A 126 4.51 -12.13 -3.91
CA SER A 126 3.21 -11.50 -4.17
C SER A 126 2.06 -12.25 -3.50
N MET A 127 2.35 -13.30 -2.73
CA MET A 127 1.36 -14.11 -2.00
C MET A 127 0.18 -14.55 -2.89
N HIS A 128 0.50 -15.10 -4.09
CA HIS A 128 -0.48 -15.47 -5.13
C HIS A 128 -1.31 -14.30 -5.68
N GLY A 129 -0.85 -13.07 -5.47
CA GLY A 129 -1.51 -11.87 -5.95
C GLY A 129 -1.05 -11.43 -7.34
N VAL A 130 -1.64 -10.35 -7.83
CA VAL A 130 -1.41 -9.82 -9.18
C VAL A 130 -0.18 -8.91 -9.28
N GLY A 131 0.51 -8.64 -8.15
CA GLY A 131 1.62 -7.69 -8.08
C GLY A 131 2.98 -8.25 -8.51
N GLY A 132 3.16 -9.58 -8.53
CA GLY A 132 4.48 -10.22 -8.63
C GLY A 132 5.30 -9.78 -9.83
N GLU A 133 4.72 -9.86 -11.02
CA GLU A 133 5.43 -9.49 -12.25
C GLU A 133 5.71 -7.98 -12.33
N THR A 134 4.72 -7.15 -11.93
CA THR A 134 4.88 -5.69 -11.94
C THR A 134 5.94 -5.24 -10.95
N ALA A 135 5.96 -5.77 -9.72
CA ALA A 135 6.97 -5.46 -8.71
C ALA A 135 8.37 -5.93 -9.15
N ARG A 136 8.48 -7.13 -9.70
CA ARG A 136 9.74 -7.67 -10.23
C ARG A 136 10.28 -6.80 -11.38
N LYS A 137 9.42 -6.40 -12.34
CA LYS A 137 9.80 -5.49 -13.43
C LYS A 137 10.26 -4.14 -12.89
N ALA A 138 9.55 -3.57 -11.92
CA ALA A 138 9.90 -2.28 -11.30
C ALA A 138 11.28 -2.35 -10.64
N LEU A 139 11.54 -3.37 -9.82
CA LEU A 139 12.85 -3.57 -9.17
C LEU A 139 13.97 -3.74 -10.20
N ASN A 140 13.78 -4.59 -11.21
CA ASN A 140 14.79 -4.81 -12.24
C ASN A 140 15.10 -3.54 -13.05
N ARG A 141 14.10 -2.76 -13.44
CA ARG A 141 14.28 -1.49 -14.14
C ARG A 141 14.98 -0.43 -13.29
N ALA A 142 14.74 -0.46 -11.98
CA ALA A 142 15.42 0.40 -11.02
C ALA A 142 16.89 -0.02 -10.77
N GLY A 143 17.33 -1.15 -11.38
CA GLY A 143 18.71 -1.65 -11.30
C GLY A 143 18.94 -2.73 -10.24
N PHE A 144 17.91 -3.15 -9.49
CA PHE A 144 18.02 -4.30 -8.59
C PHE A 144 17.87 -5.59 -9.41
N THR A 145 19.01 -6.20 -9.78
CA THR A 145 19.04 -7.36 -10.68
C THR A 145 19.13 -8.70 -9.95
N ASP A 146 19.42 -8.70 -8.65
CA ASP A 146 19.49 -9.92 -7.82
C ASP A 146 18.20 -10.11 -7.03
N VAL A 147 17.09 -10.30 -7.77
CA VAL A 147 15.72 -10.45 -7.23
C VAL A 147 15.26 -11.90 -7.43
N HIS A 148 15.00 -12.59 -6.33
CA HIS A 148 14.54 -13.96 -6.27
C HIS A 148 13.08 -14.01 -5.83
N VAL A 149 12.20 -14.53 -6.67
CA VAL A 149 10.78 -14.67 -6.34
C VAL A 149 10.53 -15.97 -5.58
N VAL A 150 9.55 -15.96 -4.69
CA VAL A 150 8.98 -17.19 -4.11
C VAL A 150 8.09 -17.82 -5.17
N GLU A 151 8.63 -18.79 -5.91
CA GLU A 151 7.98 -19.36 -7.11
C GLU A 151 6.56 -19.87 -6.84
N GLU A 152 6.35 -20.52 -5.69
CA GLU A 152 5.06 -21.04 -5.28
C GLU A 152 3.97 -19.96 -5.11
N GLN A 153 4.39 -18.70 -4.84
CA GLN A 153 3.52 -17.58 -4.57
C GLN A 153 3.55 -16.49 -5.65
N HIS A 154 4.33 -16.70 -6.73
CA HIS A 154 4.57 -15.65 -7.72
C HIS A 154 3.38 -15.44 -8.68
N SER A 155 2.77 -16.53 -9.12
CA SER A 155 1.61 -16.47 -10.03
C SER A 155 0.31 -16.25 -9.26
N PRO A 156 -0.62 -15.43 -9.82
CA PRO A 156 -1.93 -15.25 -9.22
C PRO A 156 -2.69 -16.56 -9.09
N ASP A 157 -3.20 -16.82 -7.88
CA ASP A 157 -4.06 -17.98 -7.58
C ASP A 157 -5.15 -17.56 -6.58
N PRO A 158 -6.45 -17.59 -6.99
CA PRO A 158 -7.55 -17.13 -6.15
C PRO A 158 -7.82 -18.01 -4.92
N ASP A 159 -7.25 -19.21 -4.87
CA ASP A 159 -7.40 -20.14 -3.74
C ASP A 159 -6.30 -19.96 -2.67
N PHE A 160 -5.24 -19.17 -2.96
CA PHE A 160 -4.11 -18.89 -2.05
C PHE A 160 -3.54 -20.15 -1.37
N PRO A 161 -3.10 -21.18 -2.10
CA PRO A 161 -2.86 -22.52 -1.58
C PRO A 161 -1.76 -22.64 -0.50
N THR A 162 -0.86 -21.66 -0.40
CA THR A 162 0.25 -21.69 0.57
C THR A 162 -0.02 -20.88 1.83
N VAL A 163 -1.13 -20.14 1.91
CA VAL A 163 -1.47 -19.28 3.05
C VAL A 163 -2.93 -19.43 3.43
N THR A 164 -3.23 -19.52 4.72
CA THR A 164 -4.63 -19.60 5.19
C THR A 164 -5.35 -18.25 5.04
N PHE A 165 -4.60 -17.16 5.12
CA PHE A 165 -5.09 -15.80 5.00
C PHE A 165 -4.03 -14.98 4.24
N PRO A 166 -4.36 -14.39 3.08
CA PRO A 166 -3.37 -13.74 2.21
C PRO A 166 -2.99 -12.32 2.68
N ASN A 167 -2.67 -12.19 3.96
CA ASN A 167 -2.19 -10.96 4.57
C ASN A 167 -0.75 -11.15 5.05
N PRO A 168 0.22 -10.33 4.59
CA PRO A 168 1.62 -10.44 5.00
C PRO A 168 1.86 -10.33 6.52
N GLU A 169 0.92 -9.77 7.28
CA GLU A 169 1.01 -9.66 8.75
C GLU A 169 0.60 -10.94 9.49
N GLU A 170 -0.05 -11.88 8.81
CA GLU A 170 -0.51 -13.11 9.47
C GLU A 170 0.67 -14.05 9.75
N PRO A 171 0.65 -14.73 10.90
CA PRO A 171 1.69 -15.71 11.23
C PRO A 171 1.79 -16.81 10.16
N GLY A 172 3.01 -17.07 9.70
CA GLY A 172 3.29 -18.08 8.67
C GLY A 172 3.18 -17.57 7.23
N ALA A 173 2.64 -16.38 6.99
CA ALA A 173 2.48 -15.83 5.65
C ALA A 173 3.83 -15.68 4.89
N LEU A 174 4.90 -15.40 5.61
CA LEU A 174 6.25 -15.22 5.05
C LEU A 174 7.17 -16.44 5.22
N ASP A 175 6.67 -17.61 5.66
CA ASP A 175 7.53 -18.77 5.94
C ASP A 175 8.37 -19.22 4.73
N LEU A 176 7.76 -19.28 3.52
CA LEU A 176 8.48 -19.60 2.28
C LEU A 176 9.52 -18.53 1.92
N SER A 177 9.21 -17.27 2.19
CA SER A 177 10.14 -16.16 1.97
C SER A 177 11.35 -16.25 2.90
N TYR A 178 11.15 -16.60 4.17
CA TYR A 178 12.25 -16.83 5.11
C TYR A 178 13.09 -18.04 4.74
N GLU A 179 12.48 -19.12 4.26
CA GLU A 179 13.19 -20.31 3.81
C GLU A 179 14.09 -19.95 2.63
N LEU A 180 13.55 -19.29 1.60
CA LEU A 180 14.33 -18.86 0.44
C LEU A 180 15.44 -17.88 0.84
N ALA A 181 15.14 -16.89 1.68
CA ALA A 181 16.09 -15.88 2.12
C ALA A 181 17.31 -16.49 2.83
N ARG A 182 17.09 -17.45 3.71
CA ARG A 182 18.20 -18.20 4.36
C ARG A 182 19.00 -19.03 3.37
N LYS A 183 18.34 -19.66 2.40
CA LYS A 183 18.99 -20.51 1.39
C LYS A 183 19.96 -19.75 0.51
N ILE A 184 19.62 -18.50 0.17
CA ILE A 184 20.41 -17.69 -0.76
C ILE A 184 21.24 -16.61 -0.06
N ASP A 185 21.16 -16.50 1.26
CA ASP A 185 21.78 -15.42 2.05
C ASP A 185 21.31 -14.03 1.55
N ALA A 186 20.02 -13.80 1.62
CA ALA A 186 19.39 -12.57 1.15
C ALA A 186 19.62 -11.39 2.10
N ASP A 187 19.54 -10.18 1.57
CA ASP A 187 19.66 -8.92 2.32
C ASP A 187 18.30 -8.37 2.76
N LEU A 188 17.22 -8.67 2.00
CA LEU A 188 15.90 -8.09 2.21
C LEU A 188 14.81 -9.04 1.71
N ILE A 189 13.71 -9.15 2.45
CA ILE A 189 12.46 -9.74 1.97
C ILE A 189 11.47 -8.62 1.74
N LEU A 190 10.79 -8.63 0.59
CA LEU A 190 9.67 -7.78 0.24
C LEU A 190 8.44 -8.64 -0.06
N ALA A 191 7.30 -8.25 0.48
CA ALA A 191 6.04 -8.98 0.30
C ALA A 191 4.90 -8.00 -0.01
N ASN A 192 4.18 -8.23 -1.10
CA ASN A 192 2.95 -7.53 -1.38
C ASN A 192 1.74 -8.39 -1.02
N ASP A 193 0.65 -7.74 -0.63
CA ASP A 193 -0.66 -8.37 -0.53
C ASP A 193 -1.24 -8.64 -1.94
N PRO A 194 -2.35 -9.38 -2.08
CA PRO A 194 -2.81 -9.86 -3.39
C PRO A 194 -3.08 -8.79 -4.44
N ASP A 195 -3.51 -7.60 -4.06
CA ASP A 195 -3.71 -6.48 -5.00
C ASP A 195 -2.55 -5.46 -4.99
N ALA A 196 -1.46 -5.78 -4.28
CA ALA A 196 -0.19 -5.07 -4.23
C ALA A 196 -0.30 -3.57 -3.87
N ASP A 197 -1.36 -3.17 -3.15
CA ASP A 197 -1.43 -1.83 -2.60
C ASP A 197 -0.69 -1.73 -1.26
N ARG A 198 -0.31 -2.86 -0.64
CA ARG A 198 0.46 -2.94 0.59
C ARG A 198 1.82 -3.58 0.39
N MET A 199 2.71 -3.28 1.32
CA MET A 199 4.06 -3.87 1.34
C MET A 199 4.47 -4.20 2.78
N SER A 200 4.89 -5.45 3.01
CA SER A 200 5.62 -5.87 4.20
C SER A 200 7.07 -6.12 3.86
N ALA A 201 7.94 -5.98 4.83
CA ALA A 201 9.34 -6.28 4.67
C ALA A 201 9.93 -6.98 5.89
N ALA A 202 10.92 -7.85 5.64
CA ALA A 202 11.74 -8.43 6.70
C ALA A 202 13.22 -8.25 6.39
N ILE A 203 13.98 -8.11 7.46
CA ILE A 203 15.42 -7.80 7.44
C ILE A 203 16.20 -8.83 8.24
N PRO A 204 17.47 -9.07 7.91
CA PRO A 204 18.39 -9.77 8.81
C PRO A 204 18.48 -9.01 10.15
N ASP A 205 18.19 -9.71 11.24
CA ASP A 205 18.30 -9.17 12.60
C ASP A 205 18.61 -10.32 13.56
N PRO A 206 19.78 -10.36 14.20
CA PRO A 206 20.14 -11.41 15.15
C PRO A 206 19.21 -11.48 16.37
N ARG A 207 18.41 -10.45 16.61
CA ARG A 207 17.36 -10.42 17.64
C ARG A 207 16.07 -11.12 17.20
N GLY A 208 15.94 -11.37 15.90
CA GLY A 208 14.77 -12.02 15.31
C GLY A 208 14.82 -13.54 15.36
N LYS A 209 13.71 -14.19 15.00
CA LYS A 209 13.62 -15.63 14.88
C LYS A 209 14.48 -16.12 13.71
N ASP A 210 15.37 -17.05 13.96
CA ASP A 210 16.26 -17.62 12.94
C ASP A 210 17.10 -16.57 12.17
N GLY A 211 17.44 -15.46 12.85
CA GLY A 211 18.24 -14.39 12.28
C GLY A 211 17.50 -13.41 11.38
N TRP A 212 16.17 -13.47 11.35
CA TRP A 212 15.31 -12.60 10.56
C TRP A 212 14.21 -11.96 11.41
N ARG A 213 13.84 -10.73 11.09
CA ARG A 213 12.73 -10.01 11.73
C ARG A 213 11.87 -9.31 10.68
N GLN A 214 10.58 -9.58 10.72
CA GLN A 214 9.60 -8.77 10.00
C GLN A 214 9.48 -7.41 10.66
N MET A 215 9.55 -6.35 9.89
CA MET A 215 9.29 -5.00 10.37
C MET A 215 7.79 -4.76 10.47
N SER A 216 7.38 -4.06 11.52
CA SER A 216 5.99 -3.60 11.62
C SER A 216 5.68 -2.52 10.58
N GLY A 217 4.39 -2.32 10.30
CA GLY A 217 3.99 -1.24 9.39
C GLY A 217 4.41 0.14 9.87
N ASP A 218 4.46 0.36 11.19
CA ASP A 218 4.96 1.61 11.77
C ASP A 218 6.48 1.78 11.63
N GLU A 219 7.26 0.70 11.72
CA GLU A 219 8.71 0.76 11.49
C GLU A 219 9.01 1.12 10.04
N VAL A 220 8.40 0.41 9.09
CA VAL A 220 8.54 0.71 7.66
C VAL A 220 8.01 2.12 7.35
N GLY A 221 6.84 2.46 7.90
CA GLY A 221 6.22 3.78 7.73
C GLY A 221 7.10 4.92 8.21
N SER A 222 7.78 4.72 9.34
CA SER A 222 8.71 5.73 9.89
C SER A 222 9.99 5.83 9.06
N LEU A 223 10.56 4.72 8.60
CA LEU A 223 11.75 4.71 7.73
C LEU A 223 11.48 5.44 6.40
N LEU A 224 10.40 5.09 5.73
CA LEU A 224 9.99 5.77 4.48
C LEU A 224 9.67 7.25 4.73
N GLY A 225 9.01 7.55 5.85
CA GLY A 225 8.71 8.92 6.27
C GLY A 225 9.97 9.76 6.51
N GLU A 226 10.97 9.20 7.15
CA GLU A 226 12.28 9.84 7.35
C GLU A 226 12.97 10.14 6.01
N LYS A 227 12.97 9.15 5.09
CA LYS A 227 13.56 9.33 3.75
C LYS A 227 12.89 10.47 2.99
N VAL A 228 11.55 10.49 2.97
CA VAL A 228 10.80 11.55 2.26
C VAL A 228 10.93 12.90 2.97
N ALA A 229 10.93 12.92 4.31
CA ALA A 229 11.13 14.17 5.06
C ALA A 229 12.48 14.83 4.74
N ARG A 230 13.55 14.03 4.65
CA ARG A 230 14.88 14.53 4.22
C ARG A 230 14.86 15.09 2.79
N GLU A 231 14.10 14.49 1.87
CA GLU A 231 13.95 14.98 0.49
C GLU A 231 13.21 16.33 0.43
N HIS A 232 12.45 16.68 1.48
CA HIS A 232 11.66 17.91 1.62
C HIS A 232 12.09 18.80 2.79
N ASP A 233 13.32 18.66 3.25
CA ASP A 233 13.85 19.37 4.42
C ASP A 233 13.63 20.90 4.31
N GLY A 234 12.98 21.49 5.32
CA GLY A 234 12.63 22.90 5.37
C GLY A 234 11.44 23.33 4.50
N ASP A 235 10.78 22.44 3.77
CA ASP A 235 9.59 22.81 2.97
C ASP A 235 8.31 22.80 3.82
N ALA A 236 7.91 23.94 4.32
CA ALA A 236 6.71 24.10 5.12
C ALA A 236 5.39 23.79 4.36
N ASN A 237 5.40 23.69 3.02
CA ASN A 237 4.24 23.32 2.22
C ASN A 237 4.13 21.80 2.06
N ALA A 238 5.21 21.05 2.28
CA ALA A 238 5.19 19.60 2.30
C ALA A 238 4.54 19.09 3.59
N ALA A 239 3.74 18.04 3.48
CA ALA A 239 3.09 17.42 4.62
C ALA A 239 3.31 15.92 4.65
N LEU A 240 3.67 15.39 5.83
CA LEU A 240 3.62 13.98 6.15
C LEU A 240 2.29 13.67 6.86
N ALA A 241 1.69 12.54 6.58
CA ALA A 241 0.44 12.15 7.21
C ALA A 241 0.39 10.67 7.58
N ASN A 242 -0.31 10.33 8.66
CA ASN A 242 -0.65 8.95 8.97
C ASN A 242 -1.99 8.84 9.70
N SER A 243 -2.46 7.61 9.90
CA SER A 243 -3.68 7.36 10.67
C SER A 243 -3.47 7.66 12.16
N ILE A 244 -4.56 8.02 12.87
CA ILE A 244 -4.50 8.29 14.31
C ILE A 244 -4.11 7.07 15.16
N VAL A 245 -4.16 5.86 14.58
CA VAL A 245 -3.77 4.60 15.25
C VAL A 245 -2.34 4.19 14.93
N SER A 246 -1.70 4.82 13.95
CA SER A 246 -0.28 4.64 13.62
C SER A 246 0.65 5.34 14.63
N SER A 247 1.95 5.03 14.55
CA SER A 247 2.95 5.59 15.46
C SER A 247 3.04 7.13 15.37
N ARG A 248 3.21 7.75 16.54
CA ARG A 248 3.49 9.19 16.64
C ARG A 248 4.91 9.57 16.24
N LEU A 249 5.78 8.62 15.93
CA LEU A 249 7.15 8.88 15.50
C LEU A 249 7.19 9.78 14.26
N LEU A 250 6.25 9.58 13.29
CA LEU A 250 6.18 10.40 12.08
C LEU A 250 6.03 11.91 12.38
N SER A 251 5.31 12.26 13.46
CA SER A 251 5.19 13.67 13.88
C SER A 251 6.52 14.27 14.36
N LYS A 252 7.39 13.45 14.95
CA LYS A 252 8.72 13.88 15.40
C LYS A 252 9.70 14.00 14.23
N ILE A 253 9.62 13.09 13.29
CA ILE A 253 10.36 13.17 12.01
C ILE A 253 9.98 14.47 11.29
N ALA A 254 8.69 14.75 11.14
CA ALA A 254 8.23 15.97 10.50
C ALA A 254 8.71 17.26 11.21
N GLU A 255 8.70 17.25 12.56
CA GLU A 255 9.20 18.35 13.39
C GLU A 255 10.71 18.59 13.15
N GLU A 256 11.53 17.53 13.12
CA GLU A 256 12.98 17.63 12.87
C GLU A 256 13.29 18.26 11.49
N HIS A 257 12.55 17.83 10.47
CA HIS A 257 12.79 18.29 9.08
C HIS A 257 11.99 19.55 8.70
N GLY A 258 11.28 20.17 9.63
CA GLY A 258 10.54 21.41 9.38
C GLY A 258 9.41 21.27 8.35
N VAL A 259 8.89 20.06 8.13
CA VAL A 259 7.73 19.78 7.28
C VAL A 259 6.44 19.68 8.10
N SER A 260 5.30 19.92 7.47
CA SER A 260 4.01 19.80 8.15
C SER A 260 3.65 18.35 8.49
N TYR A 261 2.91 18.15 9.59
CA TYR A 261 2.37 16.83 9.96
C TYR A 261 0.86 16.86 10.16
N ARG A 262 0.17 15.81 9.73
CA ARG A 262 -1.28 15.62 9.97
C ARG A 262 -1.59 14.19 10.36
N ALA A 263 -2.31 14.02 11.48
CA ALA A 263 -3.00 12.76 11.80
C ALA A 263 -4.41 12.79 11.23
N THR A 264 -4.85 11.70 10.63
CA THR A 264 -6.18 11.56 10.03
C THR A 264 -6.94 10.39 10.65
N LEU A 265 -8.22 10.27 10.32
CA LEU A 265 -8.94 9.02 10.54
C LEU A 265 -8.28 7.89 9.75
N THR A 266 -8.47 6.64 10.19
CA THR A 266 -8.02 5.44 9.49
C THR A 266 -8.68 5.35 8.12
N GLY A 267 -7.91 4.99 7.11
CA GLY A 267 -8.31 4.87 5.72
C GLY A 267 -7.58 5.86 4.81
N PHE A 268 -6.96 5.34 3.77
CA PHE A 268 -6.21 6.15 2.80
C PHE A 268 -7.07 7.22 2.12
N LYS A 269 -8.38 7.01 2.04
CA LYS A 269 -9.33 8.03 1.59
C LYS A 269 -9.24 9.35 2.37
N TRP A 270 -8.72 9.34 3.61
CA TRP A 270 -8.49 10.53 4.42
C TRP A 270 -7.04 11.03 4.32
N ILE A 271 -6.07 10.11 4.42
CA ILE A 271 -4.64 10.43 4.37
C ILE A 271 -4.30 11.12 3.05
N SER A 272 -4.73 10.55 1.93
CA SER A 272 -4.41 11.06 0.59
C SER A 272 -5.03 12.43 0.28
N ARG A 273 -5.97 12.92 1.10
CA ARG A 273 -6.61 14.24 0.96
C ARG A 273 -5.92 15.34 1.74
N VAL A 274 -4.88 15.03 2.50
CA VAL A 274 -4.14 16.06 3.26
C VAL A 274 -3.50 17.05 2.28
N PRO A 275 -3.78 18.37 2.44
CA PRO A 275 -3.17 19.36 1.59
C PRO A 275 -1.64 19.36 1.70
N GLY A 276 -0.94 19.41 0.55
CA GLY A 276 0.51 19.38 0.50
C GLY A 276 1.13 18.03 0.82
N ILE A 277 0.35 16.96 0.86
CA ILE A 277 0.89 15.62 1.16
C ILE A 277 1.99 15.23 0.17
N VAL A 278 3.13 14.83 0.72
CA VAL A 278 4.27 14.25 -0.03
C VAL A 278 4.50 12.80 0.37
N TYR A 279 4.01 12.39 1.56
CA TYR A 279 4.08 11.04 2.07
C TYR A 279 2.95 10.76 3.06
N GLY A 280 2.40 9.54 2.99
CA GLY A 280 1.45 9.08 3.98
C GLY A 280 1.51 7.58 4.21
N TYR A 281 1.15 7.13 5.44
CA TYR A 281 1.09 5.70 5.72
C TYR A 281 0.00 5.32 6.73
N GLU A 282 -0.38 4.06 6.70
CA GLU A 282 -1.13 3.33 7.73
C GLU A 282 -0.28 2.18 8.27
N GLU A 283 -0.34 1.95 9.59
CA GLU A 283 0.38 0.85 10.25
C GLU A 283 0.03 -0.53 9.67
N ALA A 284 -1.14 -0.66 9.07
CA ALA A 284 -1.58 -1.88 8.37
C ALA A 284 -0.92 -2.02 6.97
N LEU A 285 0.40 -1.80 6.88
CA LEU A 285 1.26 -2.00 5.70
C LEU A 285 0.96 -1.10 4.49
N GLY A 286 0.23 -0.01 4.66
CA GLY A 286 -0.14 0.88 3.56
C GLY A 286 0.75 2.12 3.49
N TYR A 287 1.38 2.36 2.35
CA TYR A 287 2.30 3.50 2.12
C TYR A 287 1.98 4.19 0.80
N CYS A 288 2.00 5.51 0.81
CA CYS A 288 1.89 6.36 -0.37
C CYS A 288 3.15 7.24 -0.45
N VAL A 289 4.05 6.90 -1.35
CA VAL A 289 5.35 7.58 -1.52
C VAL A 289 5.36 8.55 -2.71
N ASP A 290 4.32 8.53 -3.53
CA ASP A 290 4.15 9.42 -4.68
C ASP A 290 2.68 9.85 -4.87
N PRO A 291 2.14 10.67 -3.96
CA PRO A 291 0.73 11.07 -4.00
C PRO A 291 0.37 11.92 -5.23
N ASN A 292 1.36 12.41 -5.98
CA ASN A 292 1.11 13.15 -7.20
C ASN A 292 0.63 12.26 -8.34
N TYR A 293 0.97 10.98 -8.33
CA TYR A 293 0.61 10.02 -9.37
C TYR A 293 -0.34 8.93 -8.86
N VAL A 294 -0.09 8.38 -7.68
CA VAL A 294 -0.96 7.39 -7.03
C VAL A 294 -1.47 7.98 -5.71
N ARG A 295 -2.74 8.37 -5.69
CA ARG A 295 -3.35 8.98 -4.50
C ARG A 295 -4.04 7.94 -3.61
N ASP A 296 -3.35 6.85 -3.39
CA ASP A 296 -3.70 5.72 -2.54
C ASP A 296 -2.41 5.04 -2.07
N LYS A 297 -2.54 3.91 -1.40
CA LYS A 297 -1.43 3.02 -1.08
C LYS A 297 -0.83 2.45 -2.37
N ASP A 298 0.48 2.37 -2.41
CA ASP A 298 1.23 1.76 -3.49
C ASP A 298 2.38 0.92 -2.91
N GLY A 299 2.13 -0.38 -2.79
CA GLY A 299 3.10 -1.33 -2.26
C GLY A 299 4.32 -1.51 -3.18
N ILE A 300 4.17 -1.28 -4.48
CA ILE A 300 5.26 -1.46 -5.45
C ILE A 300 6.26 -0.31 -5.36
N SER A 301 5.79 0.94 -5.36
CA SER A 301 6.69 2.09 -5.18
C SER A 301 7.32 2.11 -3.78
N ALA A 302 6.58 1.65 -2.75
CA ALA A 302 7.13 1.47 -1.41
C ALA A 302 8.25 0.41 -1.38
N CYS A 303 8.11 -0.72 -2.12
CA CYS A 303 9.18 -1.71 -2.28
C CYS A 303 10.46 -1.07 -2.86
N LEU A 304 10.34 -0.24 -3.90
CA LEU A 304 11.48 0.42 -4.52
C LEU A 304 12.18 1.39 -3.57
N LYS A 305 11.41 2.22 -2.86
CA LYS A 305 11.96 3.17 -1.87
C LYS A 305 12.69 2.42 -0.74
N LEU A 306 12.10 1.37 -0.19
CA LEU A 306 12.71 0.59 0.89
C LEU A 306 13.94 -0.17 0.42
N ALA A 307 13.91 -0.81 -0.76
CA ALA A 307 15.07 -1.46 -1.35
C ALA A 307 16.22 -0.47 -1.60
N THR A 308 15.90 0.75 -2.02
CA THR A 308 16.89 1.82 -2.20
C THR A 308 17.55 2.17 -0.87
N MET A 309 16.77 2.36 0.20
CA MET A 309 17.31 2.64 1.54
C MET A 309 18.20 1.50 2.04
N ALA A 310 17.76 0.24 1.86
CA ALA A 310 18.54 -0.93 2.28
C ALA A 310 19.87 -1.03 1.52
N ALA A 311 19.88 -0.76 0.21
CA ALA A 311 21.10 -0.74 -0.60
C ALA A 311 22.05 0.41 -0.22
N GLU A 312 21.51 1.59 0.11
CA GLU A 312 22.29 2.72 0.64
C GLU A 312 22.95 2.34 1.97
N ARG A 313 22.19 1.77 2.93
CA ARG A 313 22.73 1.34 4.23
C ARG A 313 23.78 0.25 4.07
N LYS A 314 23.54 -0.75 3.23
CA LYS A 314 24.53 -1.80 2.94
C LYS A 314 25.82 -1.22 2.36
N ALA A 315 25.74 -0.27 1.44
CA ALA A 315 26.91 0.39 0.85
C ALA A 315 27.72 1.22 1.87
N GLU A 316 27.06 1.73 2.91
CA GLU A 316 27.69 2.45 4.02
C GLU A 316 28.21 1.49 5.13
N GLY A 317 28.02 0.19 4.97
CA GLY A 317 28.39 -0.82 5.98
C GLY A 317 27.47 -0.83 7.20
N SER A 318 26.23 -0.32 7.04
CA SER A 318 25.18 -0.27 8.05
C SER A 318 23.99 -1.15 7.65
N THR A 319 22.97 -1.22 8.52
CA THR A 319 21.79 -2.07 8.34
C THR A 319 20.50 -1.26 8.55
N MET A 320 19.38 -1.79 8.06
CA MET A 320 18.06 -1.21 8.33
C MET A 320 17.67 -1.30 9.81
N ALA A 321 18.17 -2.31 10.53
CA ALA A 321 17.97 -2.41 11.98
C ALA A 321 18.70 -1.27 12.73
N GLU A 322 19.91 -0.91 12.30
CA GLU A 322 20.65 0.22 12.86
C GLU A 322 20.00 1.56 12.54
N GLU A 323 19.39 1.72 11.36
CA GLU A 323 18.62 2.93 11.02
C GLU A 323 17.40 3.10 11.93
N LEU A 324 16.68 2.01 12.27
CA LEU A 324 15.60 2.04 13.26
C LEU A 324 16.10 2.39 14.65
N ASP A 325 17.25 1.83 15.07
CA ASP A 325 17.89 2.15 16.33
C ASP A 325 18.32 3.64 16.38
N ASP A 326 18.73 4.20 15.25
CA ASP A 326 19.13 5.61 15.15
C ASP A 326 17.92 6.54 15.22
N LEU A 327 16.81 6.22 14.56
CA LEU A 327 15.55 6.93 14.72
C LEU A 327 15.11 6.94 16.20
N ALA A 328 15.23 5.80 16.88
CA ALA A 328 14.89 5.71 18.31
C ALA A 328 15.83 6.54 19.20
N ARG A 329 17.13 6.66 18.86
CA ARG A 329 18.07 7.52 19.60
C ARG A 329 17.77 9.00 19.43
N ARG A 330 17.37 9.42 18.20
CA ARG A 330 17.07 10.84 17.90
C ARG A 330 15.73 11.29 18.49
N HIS A 331 14.70 10.47 18.37
CA HIS A 331 13.31 10.85 18.66
C HIS A 331 12.72 10.21 19.92
N GLY A 332 13.39 9.22 20.50
CA GLY A 332 12.83 8.33 21.53
C GLY A 332 12.16 7.09 20.93
N LEU A 333 11.90 6.11 21.77
CA LEU A 333 11.29 4.84 21.37
C LEU A 333 9.77 4.97 21.28
N TYR A 334 9.23 4.73 20.08
CA TYR A 334 7.81 4.65 19.78
C TYR A 334 7.46 3.21 19.43
N ALA A 335 7.23 2.39 20.45
CA ALA A 335 6.82 1.00 20.27
C ALA A 335 5.30 0.92 20.15
N THR A 336 4.81 0.29 19.10
CA THR A 336 3.40 0.01 18.85
C THR A 336 3.17 -1.49 18.75
N ALA A 337 1.95 -1.93 19.05
CA ALA A 337 1.55 -3.32 18.85
C ALA A 337 0.05 -3.37 18.54
N PRO A 338 -0.39 -4.25 17.61
CA PRO A 338 -1.80 -4.44 17.34
C PRO A 338 -2.46 -5.24 18.45
N LEU A 339 -3.70 -4.89 18.79
CA LEU A 339 -4.58 -5.69 19.63
C LEU A 339 -5.83 -6.06 18.81
N SER A 340 -5.87 -7.28 18.30
CA SER A 340 -7.01 -7.80 17.53
C SER A 340 -7.80 -8.79 18.36
N ILE A 341 -9.10 -8.56 18.49
CA ILE A 341 -10.03 -9.46 19.17
C ILE A 341 -11.04 -9.93 18.13
N ARG A 342 -11.03 -11.24 17.85
CA ARG A 342 -11.99 -11.87 16.94
C ARG A 342 -13.14 -12.47 17.76
N VAL A 343 -14.37 -12.18 17.36
CA VAL A 343 -15.58 -12.68 18.03
C VAL A 343 -16.49 -13.40 17.02
N SER A 344 -17.15 -14.45 17.46
CA SER A 344 -18.18 -15.15 16.67
C SER A 344 -19.54 -14.43 16.72
N ASP A 345 -19.84 -13.77 17.85
CA ASP A 345 -21.05 -12.96 18.01
C ASP A 345 -20.73 -11.48 17.71
N LEU A 346 -21.15 -11.05 16.53
CA LEU A 346 -20.90 -9.68 16.07
C LEU A 346 -21.56 -8.60 16.93
N SER A 347 -22.58 -8.94 17.75
CA SER A 347 -23.23 -7.98 18.65
C SER A 347 -22.31 -7.51 19.78
N LEU A 348 -21.24 -8.25 20.06
CA LEU A 348 -20.24 -7.89 21.06
C LEU A 348 -19.39 -6.68 20.63
N ILE A 349 -19.25 -6.42 19.32
CA ILE A 349 -18.46 -5.32 18.81
C ILE A 349 -19.08 -3.96 19.20
N PRO A 350 -20.33 -3.63 18.82
CA PRO A 350 -20.94 -2.36 19.22
C PRO A 350 -21.07 -2.21 20.74
N LYS A 351 -21.36 -3.30 21.47
CA LYS A 351 -21.42 -3.27 22.92
C LYS A 351 -20.06 -2.95 23.56
N GLY A 352 -18.98 -3.57 23.05
CA GLY A 352 -17.61 -3.26 23.48
C GLY A 352 -17.24 -1.80 23.23
N MET A 353 -17.57 -1.28 22.04
CA MET A 353 -17.34 0.11 21.68
C MET A 353 -18.14 1.10 22.54
N GLU A 354 -19.38 0.77 22.88
CA GLU A 354 -20.20 1.57 23.80
C GLU A 354 -19.58 1.62 25.19
N ASN A 355 -19.13 0.50 25.73
CA ASN A 355 -18.46 0.44 27.03
C ASN A 355 -17.16 1.25 27.03
N LEU A 356 -16.37 1.21 25.95
CA LEU A 356 -15.16 2.03 25.80
C LEU A 356 -15.49 3.53 25.80
N ARG A 357 -16.50 3.94 25.05
CA ARG A 357 -16.90 5.36 24.96
C ARG A 357 -17.51 5.89 26.24
N SER A 358 -18.24 5.07 26.98
CA SER A 358 -18.87 5.45 28.26
C SER A 358 -17.92 5.41 29.45
N GLY A 359 -16.67 4.93 29.27
CA GLY A 359 -15.72 4.74 30.36
C GLY A 359 -16.11 3.65 31.34
N SER A 360 -17.03 2.73 30.94
CA SER A 360 -17.56 1.68 31.81
C SER A 360 -16.64 0.46 31.93
N LEU A 361 -15.42 0.53 31.43
CA LEU A 361 -14.39 -0.50 31.67
C LEU A 361 -13.93 -0.40 33.13
N LYS A 362 -14.27 -1.43 33.92
CA LYS A 362 -13.76 -1.64 35.26
C LYS A 362 -12.58 -2.61 35.23
#